data_f85dba939d5c47ea349124b3ec3e6e76
#
_entry.id   f85dba939d5c47ea349124b3ec3e6e76
#
_cell.length_a   1.000
_cell.length_b   1.000
_cell.length_c   1.000
_cell.angle_alpha   90.00
_cell.angle_beta   90.00
_cell.angle_gamma   90.00
#
_symmetry.space_group_name_H-M   'P 1'
#
loop_
_entity.id
_entity.type
_entity.pdbx_description
1 polymer ?
#
loop_
_entity_poly.entity_id
_entity_poly.type
_entity_poly.pdbx_seq_one_letter_code
_entity_poly.pdbx_strand_id
1 'polypeptide(L)'
;MNDKHAWWKPAVWLVYIVIVFEILFMISPIALYYYSAYAHFLNFLGRSPATAWLDQFFLPHFSQTSSPALAALGEIDEAIFFGGVALFLVGFVQIYFTKLFRRGQPVTGLLYRWIRHPQYLAVTIIGIGVMLHWPRFLVLAGYVTMLFLYYFLARHEERRCLARYGVSYQDYLGRTGMFFPRSWFGWAPSWLPERGAARALAVVAAYGLLVGAAVAGGFWLQDYSLRHVANYATQDLAVLSPAQLDTARLEHAVQMALADPAVAQQMAAHGYGLSDNEFLAYVVPMDWRLPDLPMEAQPTGGHYTPRDFDPNRLKVLFTRVQVYGYDAADGLDIVKRGVKRQPIALVKVDLGNHLVLGWETPPATVRWGDVPTPYF
;
A
#
# COMPACT_ATOMS: atom_id res chain seq x y z
N MET A 1 -36.90 31.60 -1.98
CA MET A 1 -35.85 30.73 -2.56
C MET A 1 -35.88 29.42 -1.79
N ASN A 2 -36.55 28.41 -2.36
CA ASN A 2 -36.79 27.12 -1.71
C ASN A 2 -35.50 26.28 -1.65
N ASP A 3 -35.09 25.93 -0.46
CA ASP A 3 -33.89 25.18 -0.09
C ASP A 3 -34.02 23.66 -0.44
N LYS A 4 -34.35 23.33 -1.72
CA LYS A 4 -34.49 21.96 -2.21
C LYS A 4 -33.15 21.18 -2.25
N HIS A 5 -32.04 21.78 -1.78
CA HIS A 5 -30.71 21.20 -1.80
C HIS A 5 -30.13 20.93 -0.41
N ALA A 6 -30.91 21.00 0.65
CA ALA A 6 -30.41 20.81 2.01
C ALA A 6 -29.93 19.36 2.28
N TRP A 7 -30.53 18.36 1.65
CA TRP A 7 -30.19 16.96 1.86
C TRP A 7 -28.83 16.50 1.25
N TRP A 8 -28.27 17.28 0.31
CA TRP A 8 -26.93 16.99 -0.25
C TRP A 8 -25.79 17.46 0.67
N LYS A 9 -26.05 18.39 1.57
CA LYS A 9 -24.99 18.90 2.48
C LYS A 9 -24.34 17.81 3.32
N PRO A 10 -25.10 16.90 3.99
CA PRO A 10 -24.50 15.82 4.74
C PRO A 10 -23.72 14.84 3.85
N ALA A 11 -24.18 14.55 2.63
CA ALA A 11 -23.45 13.69 1.71
C ALA A 11 -22.10 14.27 1.27
N VAL A 12 -22.04 15.57 1.02
CA VAL A 12 -20.78 16.27 0.71
C VAL A 12 -19.83 16.25 1.92
N TRP A 13 -20.35 16.49 3.12
CA TRP A 13 -19.55 16.39 4.34
C TRP A 13 -19.03 14.96 4.58
N LEU A 14 -19.85 13.96 4.32
CA LEU A 14 -19.43 12.56 4.40
C LEU A 14 -18.26 12.26 3.44
N VAL A 15 -18.33 12.76 2.20
CA VAL A 15 -17.24 12.63 1.22
C VAL A 15 -15.96 13.29 1.73
N TYR A 16 -16.04 14.50 2.30
CA TYR A 16 -14.85 15.14 2.90
C TYR A 16 -14.30 14.34 4.08
N ILE A 17 -15.16 13.81 4.93
CA ILE A 17 -14.76 12.98 6.07
C ILE A 17 -14.04 11.72 5.57
N VAL A 18 -14.59 11.04 4.55
CA VAL A 18 -13.98 9.85 3.95
C VAL A 18 -12.60 10.18 3.37
N ILE A 19 -12.48 11.29 2.63
CA ILE A 19 -11.21 11.74 2.04
C ILE A 19 -10.18 12.06 3.14
N VAL A 20 -10.58 12.78 4.19
CA VAL A 20 -9.69 13.09 5.32
C VAL A 20 -9.27 11.81 6.03
N PHE A 21 -10.21 10.89 6.27
CA PHE A 21 -9.92 9.60 6.89
C PHE A 21 -8.95 8.78 6.03
N GLU A 22 -9.15 8.77 4.73
CA GLU A 22 -8.29 8.06 3.78
C GLU A 22 -6.88 8.67 3.72
N ILE A 23 -6.77 10.00 3.67
CA ILE A 23 -5.46 10.68 3.73
C ILE A 23 -4.75 10.32 5.03
N LEU A 24 -5.44 10.38 6.17
CA LEU A 24 -4.88 9.98 7.46
C LEU A 24 -4.47 8.50 7.45
N PHE A 25 -5.27 7.63 6.83
CA PHE A 25 -4.97 6.22 6.70
C PHE A 25 -3.75 5.97 5.81
N MET A 26 -3.60 6.68 4.70
CA MET A 26 -2.45 6.57 3.80
C MET A 26 -1.16 7.12 4.43
N ILE A 27 -1.26 8.16 5.26
CA ILE A 27 -0.12 8.76 5.99
C ILE A 27 0.22 7.96 7.26
N SER A 28 -0.69 7.16 7.77
CA SER A 28 -0.57 6.46 9.05
C SER A 28 0.67 5.56 9.18
N PRO A 29 1.17 4.90 8.13
CA PRO A 29 2.40 4.12 8.22
C PRO A 29 3.64 4.97 8.46
N ILE A 30 3.64 6.22 7.98
CA ILE A 30 4.73 7.19 8.20
C ILE A 30 4.71 7.65 9.66
N ALA A 31 3.53 7.73 10.26
CA ALA A 31 3.36 8.02 11.67
C ALA A 31 3.07 6.71 12.42
N LEU A 32 4.10 6.01 12.91
CA LEU A 32 4.02 4.79 13.74
C LEU A 32 2.95 4.88 14.84
N TYR A 33 2.67 6.08 15.29
CA TYR A 33 1.63 6.43 16.25
C TYR A 33 0.22 6.05 15.77
N TYR A 34 -0.09 6.25 14.49
CA TYR A 34 -1.41 5.89 13.93
C TYR A 34 -1.55 4.41 13.63
N TYR A 35 -0.44 3.70 13.49
CA TYR A 35 -0.46 2.27 13.21
C TYR A 35 -1.17 1.49 14.31
N SER A 36 -0.92 1.84 15.57
CA SER A 36 -1.62 1.24 16.72
C SER A 36 -3.14 1.46 16.69
N ALA A 37 -3.61 2.60 16.19
CA ALA A 37 -5.04 2.87 16.06
C ALA A 37 -5.71 2.02 14.97
N TYR A 38 -4.99 1.65 13.92
CA TYR A 38 -5.51 0.82 12.83
C TYR A 38 -5.32 -0.68 13.03
N ALA A 39 -4.45 -1.10 13.95
CA ALA A 39 -4.18 -2.50 14.23
C ALA A 39 -5.47 -3.29 14.46
N HIS A 40 -6.38 -2.76 15.26
CA HIS A 40 -7.67 -3.40 15.52
C HIS A 40 -8.53 -3.57 14.27
N PHE A 41 -8.51 -2.59 13.37
CA PHE A 41 -9.27 -2.65 12.11
C PHE A 41 -8.64 -3.64 11.14
N LEU A 42 -7.32 -3.62 10.96
CA LEU A 42 -6.61 -4.56 10.11
C LEU A 42 -6.75 -6.00 10.65
N ASN A 43 -6.61 -6.20 11.95
CA ASN A 43 -6.88 -7.48 12.60
C ASN A 43 -8.34 -7.94 12.42
N PHE A 44 -9.30 -7.03 12.42
CA PHE A 44 -10.69 -7.35 12.10
C PHE A 44 -10.84 -7.83 10.66
N LEU A 45 -10.22 -7.16 9.68
CA LEU A 45 -10.21 -7.60 8.28
C LEU A 45 -9.58 -8.99 8.13
N GLY A 46 -8.50 -9.28 8.85
CA GLY A 46 -7.81 -10.56 8.85
C GLY A 46 -8.60 -11.74 9.44
N ARG A 47 -9.77 -11.50 10.05
CA ARG A 47 -10.61 -12.57 10.63
C ARG A 47 -11.46 -13.31 9.62
N SER A 48 -11.65 -12.77 8.41
CA SER A 48 -12.51 -13.35 7.39
C SER A 48 -11.75 -13.55 6.08
N PRO A 49 -11.88 -14.72 5.42
CA PRO A 49 -11.26 -14.95 4.12
C PRO A 49 -11.72 -13.94 3.05
N ALA A 50 -12.94 -13.38 3.20
CA ALA A 50 -13.47 -12.39 2.27
C ALA A 50 -12.75 -11.03 2.34
N THR A 51 -12.12 -10.70 3.46
CA THR A 51 -11.49 -9.39 3.70
C THR A 51 -9.99 -9.44 4.03
N ALA A 52 -9.47 -10.62 4.39
CA ALA A 52 -8.08 -10.80 4.80
C ALA A 52 -7.07 -10.35 3.73
N TRP A 53 -7.39 -10.55 2.46
CA TRP A 53 -6.56 -10.14 1.34
C TRP A 53 -6.35 -8.61 1.25
N LEU A 54 -7.25 -7.80 1.80
CA LEU A 54 -7.13 -6.34 1.81
C LEU A 54 -5.91 -5.86 2.62
N ASP A 55 -5.49 -6.63 3.61
CA ASP A 55 -4.34 -6.30 4.45
C ASP A 55 -3.00 -6.69 3.83
N GLN A 56 -3.00 -7.51 2.78
CA GLN A 56 -1.79 -7.99 2.12
C GLN A 56 -1.14 -6.92 1.25
N PHE A 57 0.17 -7.08 1.05
CA PHE A 57 0.94 -6.25 0.16
C PHE A 57 0.87 -6.78 -1.28
N PHE A 58 0.73 -5.88 -2.25
CA PHE A 58 0.79 -6.24 -3.67
C PHE A 58 2.15 -5.93 -4.33
N LEU A 59 3.03 -5.23 -3.63
CA LEU A 59 4.44 -5.02 -3.98
C LEU A 59 5.32 -5.33 -2.77
N PRO A 60 6.57 -5.75 -2.96
CA PRO A 60 7.49 -6.00 -1.87
C PRO A 60 7.83 -4.70 -1.14
N HIS A 61 7.81 -4.77 0.18
CA HIS A 61 8.13 -3.65 1.04
C HIS A 61 9.56 -3.81 1.58
N PHE A 62 10.43 -2.85 1.34
CA PHE A 62 11.85 -2.89 1.75
C PHE A 62 12.64 -4.13 1.31
N SER A 63 12.28 -4.74 0.19
CA SER A 63 12.97 -5.90 -0.36
C SER A 63 13.76 -5.53 -1.61
N GLN A 64 14.93 -6.12 -1.75
CA GLN A 64 15.67 -6.09 -3.00
C GLN A 64 14.93 -6.95 -4.04
N THR A 65 14.95 -6.51 -5.27
CA THR A 65 14.29 -7.21 -6.38
C THR A 65 15.24 -7.35 -7.56
N SER A 66 15.14 -8.46 -8.28
CA SER A 66 15.85 -8.66 -9.54
C SER A 66 15.21 -7.96 -10.72
N SER A 67 14.00 -7.39 -10.54
CA SER A 67 13.30 -6.62 -11.58
C SER A 67 13.77 -5.16 -11.59
N PRO A 68 14.39 -4.65 -12.68
CA PRO A 68 14.77 -3.25 -12.79
C PRO A 68 13.57 -2.29 -12.68
N ALA A 69 12.40 -2.73 -13.16
CA ALA A 69 11.18 -1.91 -13.10
C ALA A 69 10.69 -1.73 -11.66
N LEU A 70 10.70 -2.80 -10.84
CA LEU A 70 10.32 -2.72 -9.43
C LEU A 70 11.36 -1.94 -8.61
N ALA A 71 12.64 -2.12 -8.90
CA ALA A 71 13.71 -1.34 -8.27
C ALA A 71 13.54 0.16 -8.53
N ALA A 72 13.29 0.54 -9.79
CA ALA A 72 13.02 1.93 -10.16
C ALA A 72 11.79 2.51 -9.45
N LEU A 73 10.72 1.71 -9.27
CA LEU A 73 9.54 2.16 -8.51
C LEU A 73 9.86 2.49 -7.06
N GLY A 74 10.72 1.69 -6.41
CA GLY A 74 11.15 1.94 -5.04
C GLY A 74 12.10 3.15 -4.90
N GLU A 75 12.75 3.59 -5.98
CA GLU A 75 13.62 4.78 -5.96
C GLU A 75 12.86 6.09 -6.21
N ILE A 76 11.70 6.03 -6.88
CA ILE A 76 10.96 7.23 -7.29
C ILE A 76 9.77 7.56 -6.38
N ASP A 77 9.40 6.71 -5.43
CA ASP A 77 8.22 6.91 -4.57
C ASP A 77 8.30 8.21 -3.77
N GLU A 78 9.46 8.50 -3.15
CA GLU A 78 9.71 9.75 -2.43
C GLU A 78 9.66 10.96 -3.36
N ALA A 79 10.26 10.87 -4.55
CA ALA A 79 10.25 11.96 -5.53
C ALA A 79 8.82 12.28 -6.01
N ILE A 80 7.99 11.25 -6.22
CA ILE A 80 6.56 11.41 -6.54
C ILE A 80 5.82 12.08 -5.39
N PHE A 81 6.04 11.62 -4.15
CA PHE A 81 5.41 12.19 -2.98
C PHE A 81 5.75 13.68 -2.82
N PHE A 82 7.04 14.03 -2.77
CA PHE A 82 7.48 15.42 -2.58
C PHE A 82 7.12 16.31 -3.78
N GLY A 83 7.15 15.78 -5.00
CA GLY A 83 6.68 16.47 -6.19
C GLY A 83 5.20 16.84 -6.11
N GLY A 84 4.38 15.90 -5.63
CA GLY A 84 2.96 16.14 -5.35
C GLY A 84 2.74 17.20 -4.26
N VAL A 85 3.49 17.14 -3.16
CA VAL A 85 3.44 18.14 -2.08
C VAL A 85 3.82 19.53 -2.60
N ALA A 86 4.89 19.65 -3.38
CA ALA A 86 5.30 20.91 -3.97
C ALA A 86 4.19 21.49 -4.88
N LEU A 87 3.60 20.65 -5.75
CA LEU A 87 2.50 21.03 -6.61
C LEU A 87 1.27 21.51 -5.82
N PHE A 88 0.94 20.81 -4.71
CA PHE A 88 -0.14 21.18 -3.82
C PHE A 88 0.09 22.55 -3.19
N LEU A 89 1.31 22.78 -2.66
CA LEU A 89 1.68 24.05 -2.03
C LEU A 89 1.59 25.21 -3.02
N VAL A 90 2.10 25.04 -4.25
CA VAL A 90 1.99 26.05 -5.32
C VAL A 90 0.53 26.39 -5.59
N GLY A 91 -0.33 25.37 -5.74
CA GLY A 91 -1.77 25.58 -5.94
C GLY A 91 -2.46 26.27 -4.76
N PHE A 92 -2.10 25.88 -3.53
CA PHE A 92 -2.63 26.47 -2.30
C PHE A 92 -2.24 27.95 -2.16
N VAL A 93 -0.96 28.26 -2.33
CA VAL A 93 -0.43 29.64 -2.29
C VAL A 93 -1.11 30.50 -3.35
N GLN A 94 -1.29 29.98 -4.56
CA GLN A 94 -1.99 30.69 -5.64
C GLN A 94 -3.45 31.02 -5.28
N ILE A 95 -4.21 30.07 -4.71
CA ILE A 95 -5.58 30.33 -4.25
C ILE A 95 -5.58 31.40 -3.16
N TYR A 96 -4.70 31.25 -2.16
CA TYR A 96 -4.62 32.18 -1.04
C TYR A 96 -4.36 33.63 -1.51
N PHE A 97 -3.34 33.84 -2.33
CA PHE A 97 -3.01 35.17 -2.86
C PHE A 97 -4.11 35.71 -3.80
N THR A 98 -4.71 34.87 -4.66
CA THR A 98 -5.81 35.32 -5.52
C THR A 98 -7.01 35.74 -4.70
N LYS A 99 -7.38 34.99 -3.65
CA LYS A 99 -8.50 35.38 -2.77
C LYS A 99 -8.20 36.64 -1.96
N LEU A 100 -6.93 36.87 -1.60
CA LEU A 100 -6.53 38.06 -0.85
C LEU A 100 -6.58 39.31 -1.70
N PHE A 101 -6.02 39.27 -2.94
CA PHE A 101 -5.85 40.43 -3.80
C PHE A 101 -6.98 40.63 -4.85
N ARG A 102 -7.69 39.57 -5.23
CA ARG A 102 -8.72 39.60 -6.27
C ARG A 102 -10.04 39.01 -5.75
N ARG A 103 -10.60 39.65 -4.71
CA ARG A 103 -11.85 39.23 -4.08
C ARG A 103 -12.98 39.15 -5.11
N GLY A 104 -13.72 38.05 -5.12
CA GLY A 104 -14.90 37.87 -5.98
C GLY A 104 -14.60 37.38 -7.41
N GLN A 105 -13.36 37.15 -7.78
CA GLN A 105 -12.99 36.56 -9.07
C GLN A 105 -12.59 35.08 -8.96
N PRO A 106 -12.85 34.29 -10.01
CA PRO A 106 -12.31 32.90 -10.05
C PRO A 106 -10.80 32.90 -10.18
N VAL A 107 -10.16 31.86 -9.61
CA VAL A 107 -8.72 31.63 -9.76
C VAL A 107 -8.45 31.05 -11.13
N THR A 108 -7.71 31.76 -12.00
CA THR A 108 -7.50 31.37 -13.41
C THR A 108 -6.05 31.51 -13.88
N GLY A 109 -5.13 31.91 -12.98
CA GLY A 109 -3.70 32.13 -13.28
C GLY A 109 -2.83 30.88 -13.04
N LEU A 110 -1.53 30.94 -13.41
CA LEU A 110 -0.52 29.89 -13.17
C LEU A 110 -1.04 28.49 -13.50
N LEU A 111 -1.08 27.57 -12.53
CA LEU A 111 -1.57 26.20 -12.71
C LEU A 111 -3.01 26.15 -13.20
N TYR A 112 -3.87 27.04 -12.69
CA TYR A 112 -5.28 27.15 -13.08
C TYR A 112 -5.49 27.68 -14.52
N ARG A 113 -4.43 28.13 -15.18
CA ARG A 113 -4.50 28.46 -16.60
C ARG A 113 -4.69 27.22 -17.49
N TRP A 114 -4.19 26.07 -17.03
CA TRP A 114 -4.17 24.84 -17.81
C TRP A 114 -5.21 23.84 -17.34
N ILE A 115 -5.37 23.72 -16.01
CA ILE A 115 -6.27 22.75 -15.37
C ILE A 115 -7.08 23.43 -14.26
N ARG A 116 -8.32 22.98 -14.07
CA ARG A 116 -9.23 23.59 -13.10
C ARG A 116 -9.03 23.13 -11.67
N HIS A 117 -8.51 21.89 -11.49
CA HIS A 117 -8.36 21.28 -10.18
C HIS A 117 -6.91 20.77 -9.95
N PRO A 118 -5.91 21.68 -9.97
CA PRO A 118 -4.51 21.28 -9.76
C PRO A 118 -4.26 20.70 -8.36
N GLN A 119 -5.05 21.08 -7.35
CA GLN A 119 -4.94 20.51 -6.01
C GLN A 119 -5.37 19.06 -5.97
N TYR A 120 -6.43 18.66 -6.67
CA TYR A 120 -6.82 17.26 -6.76
C TYR A 120 -5.79 16.43 -7.52
N LEU A 121 -5.20 16.98 -8.58
CA LEU A 121 -4.09 16.33 -9.27
C LEU A 121 -2.88 16.16 -8.33
N ALA A 122 -2.56 17.19 -7.56
CA ALA A 122 -1.45 17.14 -6.60
C ALA A 122 -1.67 16.05 -5.53
N VAL A 123 -2.87 15.98 -4.93
CA VAL A 123 -3.19 14.94 -3.95
C VAL A 123 -3.23 13.55 -4.58
N THR A 124 -3.64 13.44 -5.86
CA THR A 124 -3.53 12.20 -6.64
C THR A 124 -2.07 11.73 -6.75
N ILE A 125 -1.15 12.64 -7.07
CA ILE A 125 0.29 12.35 -7.17
C ILE A 125 0.86 11.97 -5.80
N ILE A 126 0.53 12.72 -4.74
CA ILE A 126 0.90 12.37 -3.35
C ILE A 126 0.42 10.95 -3.02
N GLY A 127 -0.82 10.63 -3.35
CA GLY A 127 -1.41 9.32 -3.11
C GLY A 127 -0.68 8.18 -3.82
N ILE A 128 -0.17 8.40 -5.05
CA ILE A 128 0.69 7.41 -5.73
C ILE A 128 1.97 7.18 -4.93
N GLY A 129 2.67 8.23 -4.51
CA GLY A 129 3.89 8.10 -3.72
C GLY A 129 3.65 7.33 -2.42
N VAL A 130 2.61 7.68 -1.66
CA VAL A 130 2.25 6.97 -0.43
C VAL A 130 1.86 5.51 -0.70
N MET A 131 1.10 5.24 -1.77
CA MET A 131 0.69 3.89 -2.14
C MET A 131 1.89 3.01 -2.54
N LEU A 132 2.89 3.56 -3.23
CA LEU A 132 4.12 2.85 -3.55
C LEU A 132 4.96 2.57 -2.30
N HIS A 133 4.98 3.51 -1.36
CA HIS A 133 5.67 3.34 -0.08
C HIS A 133 4.99 2.31 0.82
N TRP A 134 3.65 2.18 0.74
CA TRP A 134 2.84 1.26 1.56
C TRP A 134 1.81 0.50 0.72
N PRO A 135 2.25 -0.46 -0.10
CA PRO A 135 1.45 -1.03 -1.17
C PRO A 135 0.49 -2.14 -0.70
N ARG A 136 -0.45 -1.83 0.21
CA ARG A 136 -1.52 -2.75 0.62
C ARG A 136 -2.71 -2.68 -0.34
N PHE A 137 -3.41 -3.80 -0.54
CA PHE A 137 -4.64 -3.82 -1.35
C PHE A 137 -5.72 -2.88 -0.80
N LEU A 138 -5.82 -2.74 0.52
CA LEU A 138 -6.74 -1.78 1.14
C LEU A 138 -6.43 -0.34 0.71
N VAL A 139 -5.15 0.03 0.69
CA VAL A 139 -4.69 1.35 0.23
C VAL A 139 -4.98 1.53 -1.25
N LEU A 140 -4.75 0.51 -2.08
CA LEU A 140 -5.05 0.54 -3.51
C LEU A 140 -6.55 0.74 -3.77
N ALA A 141 -7.40 -0.05 -3.12
CA ALA A 141 -8.85 0.06 -3.27
C ALA A 141 -9.38 1.42 -2.78
N GLY A 142 -8.87 1.90 -1.65
CA GLY A 142 -9.17 3.23 -1.11
C GLY A 142 -8.73 4.34 -2.07
N TYR A 143 -7.50 4.28 -2.56
CA TYR A 143 -6.96 5.26 -3.50
C TYR A 143 -7.82 5.38 -4.78
N VAL A 144 -8.22 4.25 -5.38
CA VAL A 144 -9.11 4.25 -6.54
C VAL A 144 -10.47 4.84 -6.20
N THR A 145 -11.00 4.52 -5.03
CA THR A 145 -12.26 5.10 -4.51
C THR A 145 -12.14 6.62 -4.37
N MET A 146 -11.04 7.10 -3.81
CA MET A 146 -10.76 8.53 -3.66
C MET A 146 -10.70 9.25 -5.01
N LEU A 147 -10.01 8.69 -6.02
CA LEU A 147 -9.96 9.27 -7.38
C LEU A 147 -11.36 9.42 -7.96
N PHE A 148 -12.20 8.41 -7.77
CA PHE A 148 -13.58 8.42 -8.22
C PHE A 148 -14.40 9.52 -7.52
N LEU A 149 -14.24 9.65 -6.20
CA LEU A 149 -14.89 10.71 -5.41
C LEU A 149 -14.40 12.11 -5.80
N TYR A 150 -13.13 12.29 -6.09
CA TYR A 150 -12.58 13.57 -6.55
C TYR A 150 -13.21 14.05 -7.85
N TYR A 151 -13.53 13.15 -8.77
CA TYR A 151 -14.25 13.52 -9.99
C TYR A 151 -15.62 14.15 -9.65
N PHE A 152 -16.40 13.56 -8.75
CA PHE A 152 -17.70 14.11 -8.37
C PHE A 152 -17.58 15.40 -7.56
N LEU A 153 -16.59 15.48 -6.71
CA LEU A 153 -16.33 16.68 -5.92
C LEU A 153 -15.94 17.85 -6.84
N ALA A 154 -15.03 17.61 -7.78
CA ALA A 154 -14.67 18.60 -8.81
C ALA A 154 -15.91 19.06 -9.62
N ARG A 155 -16.75 18.13 -10.06
CA ARG A 155 -18.01 18.45 -10.75
C ARG A 155 -18.98 19.25 -9.88
N HIS A 156 -19.01 18.99 -8.58
CA HIS A 156 -19.82 19.76 -7.65
C HIS A 156 -19.29 21.20 -7.50
N GLU A 157 -17.97 21.36 -7.34
CA GLU A 157 -17.31 22.66 -7.26
C GLU A 157 -17.49 23.49 -8.54
N GLU A 158 -17.34 22.88 -9.72
CA GLU A 158 -17.58 23.54 -11.00
C GLU A 158 -19.00 24.08 -11.10
N ARG A 159 -20.00 23.32 -10.67
CA ARG A 159 -21.40 23.80 -10.64
C ARG A 159 -21.60 24.98 -9.71
N ARG A 160 -20.93 24.97 -8.54
CA ARG A 160 -20.97 26.12 -7.61
C ARG A 160 -20.29 27.36 -8.18
N CYS A 161 -19.14 27.17 -8.85
CA CYS A 161 -18.43 28.25 -9.52
C CYS A 161 -19.25 28.83 -10.68
N LEU A 162 -19.90 27.99 -11.48
CA LEU A 162 -20.76 28.41 -12.57
C LEU A 162 -21.96 29.23 -12.05
N ALA A 163 -22.59 28.80 -10.96
CA ALA A 163 -23.67 29.50 -10.31
C ALA A 163 -23.26 30.89 -9.73
N ARG A 164 -21.97 30.99 -9.31
CA ARG A 164 -21.43 32.20 -8.70
C ARG A 164 -20.90 33.22 -9.71
N TYR A 165 -20.20 32.75 -10.76
CA TYR A 165 -19.43 33.58 -11.69
C TYR A 165 -20.03 33.66 -13.10
N GLY A 166 -21.06 32.84 -13.39
CA GLY A 166 -21.79 32.86 -14.65
C GLY A 166 -20.93 32.64 -15.90
N VAL A 167 -21.14 33.54 -16.90
CA VAL A 167 -20.53 33.44 -18.23
C VAL A 167 -18.99 33.41 -18.16
N SER A 168 -18.36 34.19 -17.30
CA SER A 168 -16.90 34.23 -17.19
C SER A 168 -16.32 32.89 -16.79
N TYR A 169 -17.01 32.12 -15.96
CA TYR A 169 -16.57 30.76 -15.59
C TYR A 169 -16.89 29.74 -16.69
N GLN A 170 -17.94 29.93 -17.44
CA GLN A 170 -18.30 29.12 -18.60
C GLN A 170 -17.22 29.19 -19.69
N ASP A 171 -16.71 30.40 -19.99
CA ASP A 171 -15.58 30.58 -20.90
C ASP A 171 -14.32 29.93 -20.41
N TYR A 172 -14.08 29.96 -19.08
CA TYR A 172 -12.97 29.28 -18.44
C TYR A 172 -13.07 27.74 -18.56
N LEU A 173 -14.27 27.17 -18.35
CA LEU A 173 -14.56 25.74 -18.58
C LEU A 173 -14.26 25.33 -20.03
N GLY A 174 -14.55 26.21 -21.00
CA GLY A 174 -14.30 25.97 -22.43
C GLY A 174 -12.83 25.88 -22.80
N ARG A 175 -11.95 26.56 -22.05
CA ARG A 175 -10.51 26.68 -22.36
C ARG A 175 -9.60 25.73 -21.57
N THR A 176 -10.07 25.22 -20.44
CA THR A 176 -9.26 24.44 -19.49
C THR A 176 -9.76 23.02 -19.34
N GLY A 177 -8.86 22.10 -19.01
CA GLY A 177 -9.24 20.73 -18.63
C GLY A 177 -9.55 20.59 -17.15
N MET A 178 -10.19 19.50 -16.73
CA MET A 178 -10.52 19.27 -15.31
C MET A 178 -9.25 18.97 -14.50
N PHE A 179 -8.57 17.88 -14.78
CA PHE A 179 -7.36 17.41 -14.11
C PHE A 179 -6.12 17.43 -15.01
N PHE A 180 -6.32 17.44 -16.33
CA PHE A 180 -5.26 17.50 -17.33
C PHE A 180 -5.54 18.61 -18.33
N PRO A 181 -4.52 19.16 -19.00
CA PRO A 181 -4.72 20.17 -20.04
C PRO A 181 -5.68 19.66 -21.11
N ARG A 182 -6.60 20.52 -21.55
CA ARG A 182 -7.61 20.16 -22.55
C ARG A 182 -6.99 19.68 -23.87
N SER A 183 -5.83 20.20 -24.22
CA SER A 183 -5.08 19.78 -25.41
C SER A 183 -4.69 18.30 -25.44
N TRP A 184 -4.62 17.64 -24.28
CA TRP A 184 -4.26 16.23 -24.19
C TRP A 184 -5.44 15.29 -24.46
N PHE A 185 -6.66 15.71 -24.14
CA PHE A 185 -7.86 14.86 -24.17
C PHE A 185 -9.06 15.56 -24.83
N GLY A 186 -8.84 16.33 -25.88
CA GLY A 186 -9.86 17.17 -26.53
C GLY A 186 -11.07 16.42 -27.15
N TRP A 187 -11.04 15.09 -27.17
CA TRP A 187 -12.06 14.25 -27.82
C TRP A 187 -12.79 13.28 -26.85
N ALA A 188 -12.61 13.41 -25.54
CA ALA A 188 -13.23 12.47 -24.59
C ALA A 188 -14.75 12.42 -24.79
N PRO A 189 -15.33 11.34 -25.32
CA PRO A 189 -16.75 11.24 -25.56
C PRO A 189 -17.51 11.18 -24.23
N SER A 190 -18.71 11.77 -24.18
CA SER A 190 -19.63 11.62 -23.07
C SER A 190 -20.29 10.23 -23.14
N TRP A 191 -19.59 9.21 -22.64
CA TRP A 191 -20.10 7.83 -22.60
C TRP A 191 -21.13 7.59 -21.49
N LEU A 192 -21.27 8.54 -20.58
CA LEU A 192 -22.24 8.45 -19.48
C LEU A 192 -23.62 8.95 -19.94
N PRO A 193 -24.69 8.19 -19.67
CA PRO A 193 -26.07 8.65 -19.90
C PRO A 193 -26.32 9.99 -19.21
N GLU A 194 -27.13 10.84 -19.83
CA GLU A 194 -27.30 12.22 -19.35
C GLU A 194 -27.99 12.30 -17.97
N ARG A 195 -29.00 11.47 -17.70
CA ARG A 195 -29.79 11.51 -16.44
C ARG A 195 -30.44 10.17 -16.11
N GLY A 196 -30.99 10.06 -14.88
CA GLY A 196 -31.84 8.97 -14.42
C GLY A 196 -31.11 7.71 -13.89
N ALA A 197 -31.84 6.62 -13.73
CA ALA A 197 -31.35 5.36 -13.19
C ALA A 197 -30.23 4.76 -14.03
N ALA A 198 -30.29 4.89 -15.35
CA ALA A 198 -29.26 4.42 -16.28
C ALA A 198 -27.88 5.08 -16.00
N ARG A 199 -27.90 6.39 -15.66
CA ARG A 199 -26.66 7.06 -15.27
C ARG A 199 -26.11 6.54 -13.95
N ALA A 200 -26.97 6.36 -12.94
CA ALA A 200 -26.56 5.83 -11.65
C ALA A 200 -25.95 4.42 -11.81
N LEU A 201 -26.60 3.57 -12.58
CA LEU A 201 -26.10 2.22 -12.88
C LEU A 201 -24.77 2.25 -13.63
N ALA A 202 -24.62 3.10 -14.65
CA ALA A 202 -23.37 3.25 -15.38
C ALA A 202 -22.22 3.74 -14.49
N VAL A 203 -22.50 4.67 -13.55
CA VAL A 203 -21.52 5.15 -12.58
C VAL A 203 -21.10 4.05 -11.62
N VAL A 204 -22.03 3.27 -11.08
CA VAL A 204 -21.73 2.13 -10.19
C VAL A 204 -20.95 1.05 -10.93
N ALA A 205 -21.35 0.74 -12.16
CA ALA A 205 -20.63 -0.22 -13.00
C ALA A 205 -19.21 0.23 -13.32
N ALA A 206 -19.02 1.51 -13.68
CA ALA A 206 -17.70 2.08 -13.94
C ALA A 206 -16.81 2.03 -12.68
N TYR A 207 -17.36 2.35 -11.51
CA TYR A 207 -16.65 2.25 -10.25
C TYR A 207 -16.23 0.79 -9.96
N GLY A 208 -17.15 -0.15 -10.06
CA GLY A 208 -16.87 -1.57 -9.86
C GLY A 208 -15.82 -2.11 -10.82
N LEU A 209 -15.88 -1.73 -12.10
CA LEU A 209 -14.88 -2.09 -13.11
C LEU A 209 -13.51 -1.48 -12.78
N LEU A 210 -13.46 -0.23 -12.34
CA LEU A 210 -12.22 0.46 -12.02
C LEU A 210 -11.52 -0.18 -10.80
N VAL A 211 -12.27 -0.41 -9.73
CA VAL A 211 -11.75 -1.09 -8.53
C VAL A 211 -11.36 -2.53 -8.85
N GLY A 212 -12.21 -3.27 -9.58
CA GLY A 212 -11.90 -4.63 -9.99
C GLY A 212 -10.65 -4.75 -10.83
N ALA A 213 -10.46 -3.85 -11.81
CA ALA A 213 -9.26 -3.80 -12.63
C ALA A 213 -8.01 -3.45 -11.81
N ALA A 214 -8.12 -2.50 -10.87
CA ALA A 214 -7.01 -2.12 -10.00
C ALA A 214 -6.60 -3.29 -9.08
N VAL A 215 -7.57 -3.97 -8.46
CA VAL A 215 -7.32 -5.15 -7.61
C VAL A 215 -6.72 -6.30 -8.40
N ALA A 216 -7.26 -6.60 -9.60
CA ALA A 216 -6.69 -7.62 -10.49
C ALA A 216 -5.26 -7.27 -10.91
N GLY A 217 -5.00 -6.00 -11.22
CA GLY A 217 -3.64 -5.49 -11.48
C GLY A 217 -2.73 -5.63 -10.26
N GLY A 218 -3.24 -5.39 -9.05
CA GLY A 218 -2.52 -5.61 -7.81
C GLY A 218 -2.11 -7.07 -7.61
N PHE A 219 -3.01 -8.03 -7.83
CA PHE A 219 -2.68 -9.47 -7.76
C PHE A 219 -1.66 -9.88 -8.83
N TRP A 220 -1.79 -9.34 -10.04
CA TRP A 220 -0.78 -9.56 -11.07
C TRP A 220 0.59 -9.00 -10.68
N LEU A 221 0.63 -7.81 -10.09
CA LEU A 221 1.87 -7.21 -9.57
C LEU A 221 2.45 -8.01 -8.42
N GLN A 222 1.63 -8.56 -7.54
CA GLN A 222 2.05 -9.43 -6.45
C GLN A 222 2.75 -10.69 -6.98
N ASP A 223 2.12 -11.37 -7.94
CA ASP A 223 2.71 -12.54 -8.59
C ASP A 223 4.00 -12.20 -9.35
N TYR A 224 4.01 -11.08 -10.04
CA TYR A 224 5.21 -10.60 -10.73
C TYR A 224 6.34 -10.31 -9.74
N SER A 225 6.03 -9.64 -8.64
CA SER A 225 7.00 -9.27 -7.63
C SER A 225 7.60 -10.48 -6.92
N LEU A 226 6.78 -11.47 -6.55
CA LEU A 226 7.25 -12.71 -5.94
C LEU A 226 8.27 -13.47 -6.80
N ARG A 227 8.10 -13.46 -8.13
CA ARG A 227 9.08 -14.09 -9.06
C ARG A 227 10.43 -13.38 -9.11
N HIS A 228 10.51 -12.14 -8.58
CA HIS A 228 11.71 -11.30 -8.63
C HIS A 228 12.32 -11.00 -7.26
N VAL A 229 11.76 -11.57 -6.20
CA VAL A 229 12.34 -11.58 -4.85
C VAL A 229 12.94 -12.95 -4.60
N ALA A 230 14.04 -13.02 -3.84
CA ALA A 230 14.67 -14.29 -3.51
C ALA A 230 13.75 -15.14 -2.65
N ASN A 231 13.32 -16.28 -3.16
CA ASN A 231 12.39 -17.18 -2.47
C ASN A 231 12.54 -18.64 -2.94
N TYR A 232 12.01 -19.53 -2.13
CA TYR A 232 11.63 -20.89 -2.53
C TYR A 232 10.48 -21.36 -1.63
N ALA A 233 9.81 -22.44 -2.03
CA ALA A 233 8.76 -23.02 -1.22
C ALA A 233 8.78 -24.54 -1.29
N THR A 234 8.40 -25.16 -0.17
CA THR A 234 7.98 -26.55 -0.06
C THR A 234 6.47 -26.60 0.17
N GLN A 235 5.91 -27.78 0.40
CA GLN A 235 4.48 -27.90 0.66
C GLN A 235 4.04 -27.11 1.90
N ASP A 236 4.80 -27.16 3.00
CA ASP A 236 4.41 -26.61 4.30
C ASP A 236 5.21 -25.38 4.73
N LEU A 237 6.23 -24.99 3.95
CA LEU A 237 7.14 -23.90 4.26
C LEU A 237 7.41 -23.04 3.03
N ALA A 238 7.03 -21.79 3.10
CA ALA A 238 7.52 -20.76 2.18
C ALA A 238 8.74 -20.05 2.79
N VAL A 239 9.75 -19.79 1.97
CA VAL A 239 10.97 -19.07 2.38
C VAL A 239 11.12 -17.83 1.52
N LEU A 240 11.35 -16.70 2.15
CA LEU A 240 11.47 -15.41 1.51
C LEU A 240 12.70 -14.66 2.06
N SER A 241 13.43 -14.00 1.18
CA SER A 241 14.48 -13.05 1.61
C SER A 241 14.25 -11.67 1.03
N PRO A 242 14.34 -10.63 1.85
CA PRO A 242 14.38 -9.25 1.35
C PRO A 242 15.73 -8.91 0.69
N ALA A 243 16.77 -9.71 0.90
CA ALA A 243 18.04 -9.59 0.22
C ALA A 243 18.09 -10.49 -1.02
N GLN A 244 18.83 -10.08 -2.04
CA GLN A 244 19.09 -10.90 -3.23
C GLN A 244 20.07 -12.03 -2.89
N LEU A 245 19.54 -13.12 -2.35
CA LEU A 245 20.26 -14.35 -2.07
C LEU A 245 19.88 -15.42 -3.09
N ASP A 246 20.82 -16.30 -3.43
CA ASP A 246 20.52 -17.47 -4.27
C ASP A 246 19.73 -18.52 -3.47
N THR A 247 18.96 -19.34 -4.18
CA THR A 247 18.12 -20.37 -3.57
C THR A 247 18.92 -21.37 -2.74
N ALA A 248 20.14 -21.70 -3.15
CA ALA A 248 20.98 -22.65 -2.42
C ALA A 248 21.38 -22.11 -1.03
N ARG A 249 21.66 -20.81 -0.92
CA ARG A 249 21.89 -20.16 0.37
C ARG A 249 20.66 -20.11 1.25
N LEU A 250 19.49 -19.83 0.67
CA LEU A 250 18.23 -19.85 1.41
C LEU A 250 17.96 -21.24 1.99
N GLU A 251 18.08 -22.28 1.15
CA GLU A 251 17.92 -23.67 1.57
C GLU A 251 18.93 -24.07 2.66
N HIS A 252 20.19 -23.73 2.45
CA HIS A 252 21.26 -24.05 3.41
C HIS A 252 21.02 -23.37 4.77
N ALA A 253 20.64 -22.07 4.77
CA ALA A 253 20.35 -21.34 6.00
C ALA A 253 19.18 -21.96 6.78
N VAL A 254 18.11 -22.32 6.08
CA VAL A 254 16.93 -22.96 6.70
C VAL A 254 17.25 -24.36 7.20
N GLN A 255 17.96 -25.17 6.41
CA GLN A 255 18.35 -26.50 6.80
C GLN A 255 19.29 -26.51 8.03
N MET A 256 20.27 -25.61 8.07
CA MET A 256 21.13 -25.44 9.25
C MET A 256 20.31 -25.03 10.49
N ALA A 257 19.38 -24.08 10.35
CA ALA A 257 18.55 -23.67 11.45
C ALA A 257 17.65 -24.80 11.98
N LEU A 258 17.06 -25.61 11.09
CA LEU A 258 16.20 -26.74 11.46
C LEU A 258 16.98 -27.94 11.95
N ALA A 259 18.29 -28.07 11.64
CA ALA A 259 19.16 -29.14 12.15
C ALA A 259 19.56 -28.94 13.63
N ASP A 260 19.39 -27.73 14.18
CA ASP A 260 19.59 -27.50 15.60
C ASP A 260 18.48 -28.18 16.40
N PRO A 261 18.81 -29.09 17.36
CA PRO A 261 17.80 -29.87 18.08
C PRO A 261 16.80 -29.01 18.87
N ALA A 262 17.24 -27.89 19.42
CA ALA A 262 16.38 -27.02 20.21
C ALA A 262 15.42 -26.23 19.31
N VAL A 263 15.87 -25.76 18.14
CA VAL A 263 15.05 -25.17 17.12
C VAL A 263 14.02 -26.16 16.57
N ALA A 264 14.48 -27.37 16.22
CA ALA A 264 13.60 -28.44 15.74
C ALA A 264 12.50 -28.78 16.75
N GLN A 265 12.86 -28.90 18.04
CA GLN A 265 11.87 -29.09 19.11
C GLN A 265 10.88 -27.96 19.22
N GLN A 266 11.33 -26.69 19.15
CA GLN A 266 10.47 -25.50 19.16
C GLN A 266 9.52 -25.49 17.98
N MET A 267 10.01 -25.79 16.78
CA MET A 267 9.19 -25.86 15.56
C MET A 267 8.13 -26.96 15.64
N ALA A 268 8.53 -28.16 16.10
CA ALA A 268 7.62 -29.31 16.30
C ALA A 268 6.54 -29.01 17.35
N ALA A 269 6.89 -28.32 18.43
CA ALA A 269 5.92 -27.89 19.46
C ALA A 269 4.83 -26.96 18.91
N HIS A 270 5.10 -26.24 17.81
CA HIS A 270 4.14 -25.38 17.12
C HIS A 270 3.50 -26.06 15.88
N GLY A 271 3.76 -27.35 15.69
CA GLY A 271 3.13 -28.18 14.68
C GLY A 271 3.82 -28.19 13.32
N TYR A 272 5.09 -27.85 13.25
CA TYR A 272 5.87 -28.00 12.01
C TYR A 272 5.96 -29.49 11.62
N GLY A 273 5.70 -29.80 10.35
CA GLY A 273 5.61 -31.16 9.83
C GLY A 273 4.23 -31.83 9.98
N LEU A 274 3.21 -31.11 10.50
CA LEU A 274 1.83 -31.56 10.49
C LEU A 274 1.10 -30.94 9.29
N SER A 275 0.29 -31.72 8.60
CA SER A 275 -0.35 -31.41 7.32
C SER A 275 -1.28 -30.18 7.30
N ASP A 276 -1.66 -29.67 8.46
CA ASP A 276 -2.61 -28.56 8.57
C ASP A 276 -1.96 -27.25 9.06
N ASN A 277 -0.64 -27.17 9.06
CA ASN A 277 0.10 -26.01 9.54
C ASN A 277 1.08 -25.51 8.49
N GLU A 278 0.93 -24.25 8.12
CA GLU A 278 1.81 -23.57 7.18
C GLU A 278 2.78 -22.64 7.91
N PHE A 279 4.00 -22.58 7.40
CA PHE A 279 5.07 -21.77 7.96
C PHE A 279 5.68 -20.86 6.89
N LEU A 280 6.11 -19.70 7.34
CA LEU A 280 6.87 -18.74 6.57
C LEU A 280 8.21 -18.52 7.27
N ALA A 281 9.31 -18.67 6.54
CA ALA A 281 10.63 -18.33 7.02
C ALA A 281 11.15 -17.10 6.29
N TYR A 282 11.61 -16.11 7.04
CA TYR A 282 12.37 -14.99 6.51
C TYR A 282 13.86 -15.23 6.72
N VAL A 283 14.63 -15.28 5.62
CA VAL A 283 16.10 -15.35 5.67
C VAL A 283 16.64 -13.96 5.40
N VAL A 284 17.28 -13.36 6.40
CA VAL A 284 17.64 -11.94 6.40
C VAL A 284 19.11 -11.78 6.79
N PRO A 285 19.89 -10.89 6.16
CA PRO A 285 21.23 -10.56 6.64
C PRO A 285 21.25 -10.20 8.13
N MET A 286 22.33 -10.56 8.83
CA MET A 286 22.42 -10.43 10.29
C MET A 286 22.08 -9.02 10.78
N ASP A 287 22.53 -8.00 10.07
CA ASP A 287 22.40 -6.58 10.43
C ASP A 287 21.09 -5.95 9.95
N TRP A 288 20.30 -6.67 9.14
CA TRP A 288 19.04 -6.15 8.64
C TRP A 288 17.94 -6.30 9.68
N ARG A 289 16.98 -5.40 9.60
CA ARG A 289 15.80 -5.42 10.46
C ARG A 289 14.79 -6.46 9.98
N LEU A 290 14.08 -7.07 10.94
CA LEU A 290 12.95 -7.97 10.70
C LEU A 290 11.64 -7.22 11.01
N PRO A 291 10.79 -6.96 10.01
CA PRO A 291 9.55 -6.19 10.20
C PRO A 291 8.54 -6.88 11.13
N ASP A 292 8.53 -8.21 11.15
CA ASP A 292 7.62 -9.01 11.98
C ASP A 292 8.02 -9.05 13.47
N LEU A 293 9.11 -8.38 13.84
CA LEU A 293 9.57 -8.28 15.22
C LEU A 293 9.45 -6.87 15.78
N PRO A 294 9.25 -6.70 17.10
CA PRO A 294 9.20 -5.40 17.74
C PRO A 294 10.45 -4.57 17.47
N MET A 295 10.28 -3.28 17.22
CA MET A 295 11.40 -2.36 16.96
C MET A 295 12.40 -2.29 18.08
N GLU A 296 11.97 -2.50 19.33
CA GLU A 296 12.80 -2.43 20.53
C GLU A 296 13.78 -3.61 20.66
N ALA A 297 13.44 -4.74 20.04
CA ALA A 297 14.27 -5.94 20.03
C ALA A 297 15.30 -5.97 18.90
N GLN A 298 15.45 -4.87 18.14
CA GLN A 298 16.24 -4.85 16.91
C GLN A 298 17.28 -3.72 16.91
N PRO A 299 18.34 -3.86 16.09
CA PRO A 299 19.34 -2.81 15.94
C PRO A 299 18.69 -1.46 15.59
N THR A 300 19.16 -0.39 16.19
CA THR A 300 18.70 0.98 15.93
C THR A 300 19.07 1.41 14.52
N GLY A 301 18.13 2.01 13.79
CA GLY A 301 18.42 2.54 12.46
C GLY A 301 17.23 2.67 11.52
N GLY A 302 16.00 2.47 12.00
CA GLY A 302 14.80 2.60 11.17
C GLY A 302 14.67 1.50 10.12
N HIS A 303 14.08 1.81 8.97
CA HIS A 303 13.90 0.90 7.84
C HIS A 303 15.12 0.81 6.91
N TYR A 304 16.30 1.18 7.41
CA TYR A 304 17.51 1.15 6.60
C TYR A 304 17.98 -0.27 6.39
N THR A 305 18.14 -0.68 5.14
CA THR A 305 18.76 -1.93 4.72
C THR A 305 20.15 -1.61 4.17
N PRO A 306 21.24 -2.02 4.86
CA PRO A 306 22.60 -1.80 4.34
C PRO A 306 22.75 -2.41 2.94
N ARG A 307 23.42 -1.68 2.03
CA ARG A 307 23.71 -2.23 0.69
C ARG A 307 24.77 -3.33 0.75
N ASP A 308 25.72 -3.17 1.65
CA ASP A 308 26.79 -4.14 1.88
C ASP A 308 26.47 -4.99 3.11
N PHE A 309 26.39 -6.28 2.95
CA PHE A 309 26.17 -7.26 4.02
C PHE A 309 26.98 -8.54 3.74
N ASP A 310 27.28 -9.28 4.80
CA ASP A 310 27.92 -10.60 4.66
C ASP A 310 26.85 -11.65 4.29
N PRO A 311 26.88 -12.23 3.08
CA PRO A 311 25.90 -13.21 2.64
C PRO A 311 26.01 -14.55 3.37
N ASN A 312 27.03 -14.77 4.19
CA ASN A 312 27.20 -15.98 4.99
C ASN A 312 26.65 -15.82 6.41
N ARG A 313 26.46 -14.57 6.89
CA ARG A 313 25.92 -14.30 8.24
C ARG A 313 24.48 -13.88 8.15
N LEU A 314 23.60 -14.83 8.40
CA LEU A 314 22.16 -14.68 8.23
C LEU A 314 21.40 -14.95 9.52
N LYS A 315 20.19 -14.48 9.59
CA LYS A 315 19.20 -14.85 10.59
C LYS A 315 17.94 -15.36 9.89
N VAL A 316 17.36 -16.42 10.45
CA VAL A 316 16.17 -17.10 9.96
C VAL A 316 15.07 -16.90 10.98
N LEU A 317 14.00 -16.20 10.60
CA LEU A 317 12.81 -16.06 11.41
C LEU A 317 11.75 -17.04 10.93
N PHE A 318 11.42 -18.02 11.75
CA PHE A 318 10.29 -18.93 11.51
C PHE A 318 9.03 -18.36 12.09
N THR A 319 7.98 -18.32 11.26
CA THR A 319 6.67 -17.76 11.61
C THR A 319 5.60 -18.76 11.24
N ARG A 320 4.71 -19.10 12.17
CA ARG A 320 3.50 -19.85 11.85
C ARG A 320 2.47 -18.89 11.23
N VAL A 321 1.81 -19.36 10.18
CA VAL A 321 0.87 -18.54 9.40
C VAL A 321 -0.47 -19.23 9.33
N GLN A 322 -1.56 -18.48 9.42
CA GLN A 322 -2.89 -18.98 9.07
C GLN A 322 -3.16 -18.64 7.61
N VAL A 323 -3.52 -19.62 6.79
CA VAL A 323 -3.87 -19.43 5.39
C VAL A 323 -5.35 -19.78 5.18
N TYR A 324 -6.09 -18.92 4.48
CA TYR A 324 -7.49 -19.17 4.14
C TYR A 324 -7.62 -19.76 2.74
N GLY A 325 -8.41 -20.83 2.61
CA GLY A 325 -8.76 -21.44 1.33
C GLY A 325 -7.55 -21.98 0.60
N TYR A 326 -6.57 -22.48 1.34
CA TYR A 326 -5.35 -23.06 0.81
C TYR A 326 -5.64 -24.51 0.34
N ASP A 327 -5.54 -24.73 -0.95
CA ASP A 327 -5.33 -26.05 -1.54
C ASP A 327 -3.85 -26.09 -1.96
N ALA A 328 -3.08 -26.98 -1.40
CA ALA A 328 -1.61 -27.07 -1.42
C ALA A 328 -0.94 -27.16 -2.80
N ALA A 329 -1.42 -26.43 -3.79
CA ALA A 329 -0.89 -26.47 -5.15
C ALA A 329 0.43 -25.70 -5.33
N ASP A 330 0.66 -24.62 -4.55
CA ASP A 330 1.86 -23.81 -4.60
C ASP A 330 2.21 -23.28 -3.20
N GLY A 331 3.37 -23.68 -2.65
CA GLY A 331 3.83 -23.20 -1.34
C GLY A 331 4.01 -21.67 -1.25
N LEU A 332 4.17 -20.95 -2.38
CA LEU A 332 4.21 -19.49 -2.41
C LEU A 332 2.84 -18.85 -2.10
N ASP A 333 1.75 -19.61 -2.17
CA ASP A 333 0.44 -19.13 -1.72
C ASP A 333 0.42 -18.84 -0.20
N ILE A 334 1.31 -19.48 0.58
CA ILE A 334 1.54 -19.16 2.00
C ILE A 334 1.90 -17.67 2.15
N VAL A 335 2.75 -17.14 1.27
CA VAL A 335 3.14 -15.71 1.27
C VAL A 335 1.97 -14.82 0.90
N LYS A 336 1.24 -15.18 -0.17
CA LYS A 336 0.15 -14.35 -0.73
C LYS A 336 -1.10 -14.30 0.13
N ARG A 337 -1.41 -15.39 0.85
CA ARG A 337 -2.68 -15.57 1.58
C ARG A 337 -2.51 -15.65 3.09
N GLY A 338 -1.25 -15.64 3.54
CA GLY A 338 -0.92 -15.77 4.95
C GLY A 338 -1.39 -14.57 5.79
N VAL A 339 -2.13 -14.89 6.84
CA VAL A 339 -2.61 -13.93 7.85
C VAL A 339 -2.22 -14.40 9.23
N LYS A 340 -2.39 -13.58 10.26
CA LYS A 340 -2.09 -13.92 11.66
C LYS A 340 -0.73 -14.59 11.84
N ARG A 341 0.28 -13.92 11.40
CA ARG A 341 1.66 -14.36 11.47
C ARG A 341 2.15 -14.37 12.92
N GLN A 342 2.56 -15.53 13.41
CA GLN A 342 3.09 -15.72 14.75
C GLN A 342 4.55 -16.11 14.68
N PRO A 343 5.50 -15.21 15.04
CA PRO A 343 6.91 -15.56 15.14
C PRO A 343 7.15 -16.65 16.18
N ILE A 344 7.97 -17.66 15.84
CA ILE A 344 8.20 -18.84 16.66
C ILE A 344 9.65 -18.95 17.09
N ALA A 345 10.59 -18.81 16.16
CA ALA A 345 12.01 -18.93 16.44
C ALA A 345 12.80 -17.97 15.54
N LEU A 346 13.74 -17.26 16.12
CA LEU A 346 14.75 -16.48 15.44
C LEU A 346 16.11 -17.13 15.60
N VAL A 347 16.67 -17.63 14.52
CA VAL A 347 17.92 -18.40 14.51
C VAL A 347 19.00 -17.60 13.78
N LYS A 348 20.18 -17.49 14.37
CA LYS A 348 21.35 -16.83 13.78
C LYS A 348 22.30 -17.89 13.25
N VAL A 349 22.65 -17.83 11.97
CA VAL A 349 23.50 -18.83 11.30
C VAL A 349 24.71 -18.20 10.63
N ASP A 350 25.81 -18.91 10.63
CA ASP A 350 27.02 -18.59 9.87
C ASP A 350 27.26 -19.74 8.86
N LEU A 351 26.92 -19.48 7.61
CA LEU A 351 27.03 -20.47 6.53
C LEU A 351 28.47 -20.79 6.19
N GLY A 352 29.38 -19.81 6.32
CA GLY A 352 30.81 -20.01 6.03
C GLY A 352 31.49 -20.95 7.00
N ASN A 353 31.09 -20.93 8.26
CA ASN A 353 31.62 -21.77 9.32
C ASN A 353 30.73 -22.98 9.65
N HIS A 354 29.62 -23.15 8.99
CA HIS A 354 28.60 -24.18 9.26
C HIS A 354 28.12 -24.20 10.72
N LEU A 355 27.88 -23.04 11.32
CA LEU A 355 27.55 -22.90 12.73
C LEU A 355 26.22 -22.21 12.95
N VAL A 356 25.40 -22.75 13.85
CA VAL A 356 24.30 -22.01 14.47
C VAL A 356 24.89 -21.15 15.60
N LEU A 357 24.86 -19.83 15.45
CA LEU A 357 25.44 -18.89 16.42
C LEU A 357 24.56 -18.71 17.66
N GLY A 358 23.30 -19.07 17.56
CA GLY A 358 22.33 -19.05 18.62
C GLY A 358 20.91 -18.89 18.10
N TRP A 359 19.94 -19.09 18.97
CA TRP A 359 18.53 -18.87 18.66
C TRP A 359 17.80 -18.28 19.87
N GLU A 360 16.65 -17.65 19.61
CA GLU A 360 15.79 -17.06 20.62
C GLU A 360 14.30 -17.19 20.22
N THR A 361 13.43 -17.26 21.21
CA THR A 361 11.99 -17.15 20.99
C THR A 361 11.65 -15.67 20.81
N PRO A 362 11.11 -15.24 19.66
CA PRO A 362 10.73 -13.86 19.46
C PRO A 362 9.60 -13.44 20.40
N PRO A 363 9.51 -12.16 20.76
CA PRO A 363 8.39 -11.66 21.56
C PRO A 363 7.06 -11.85 20.80
N ALA A 364 6.04 -12.31 21.50
CA ALA A 364 4.73 -12.65 20.93
C ALA A 364 3.90 -11.43 20.52
N THR A 365 4.24 -10.23 21.02
CA THR A 365 3.47 -9.00 20.79
C THR A 365 4.36 -7.86 20.36
N VAL A 366 3.83 -7.01 19.48
CA VAL A 366 4.47 -5.79 18.99
C VAL A 366 3.90 -4.60 19.77
N ARG A 367 4.73 -3.67 20.24
CA ARG A 367 4.29 -2.50 21.04
C ARG A 367 3.23 -1.64 20.32
N TRP A 368 3.25 -1.60 19.00
CA TRP A 368 2.38 -0.73 18.19
C TRP A 368 1.14 -1.44 17.65
N GLY A 369 0.79 -2.60 18.18
CA GLY A 369 -0.28 -3.46 17.72
C GLY A 369 0.24 -4.76 17.09
N ASP A 370 -0.58 -5.78 17.09
CA ASP A 370 -0.26 -7.11 16.59
C ASP A 370 -0.40 -7.21 15.04
N VAL A 371 -0.20 -6.11 14.34
CA VAL A 371 -0.22 -6.11 12.87
C VAL A 371 1.20 -6.25 12.37
N PRO A 372 1.56 -7.39 11.81
CA PRO A 372 2.85 -7.58 11.19
C PRO A 372 3.01 -6.62 10.00
N THR A 373 4.22 -6.12 9.81
CA THR A 373 4.63 -5.38 8.62
C THR A 373 5.46 -6.28 7.74
N PRO A 374 4.86 -7.25 7.05
CA PRO A 374 5.59 -8.24 6.28
C PRO A 374 6.35 -7.60 5.13
N TYR A 375 7.36 -8.30 4.62
CA TYR A 375 8.01 -7.92 3.36
C TYR A 375 7.09 -8.11 2.14
N PHE A 376 6.03 -8.93 2.34
CA PHE A 376 5.01 -9.21 1.34
C PHE A 376 3.64 -9.37 1.99
#